data_f15747f50ac619a1db08779534e9a01c
#
_entry.id   f15747f50ac619a1db08779534e9a01c
#
_cell.length_a   1.000
_cell.length_b   1.000
_cell.length_c   1.000
_cell.angle_alpha   90.00
_cell.angle_beta   90.00
_cell.angle_gamma   90.00
#
_symmetry.space_group_name_H-M   'P 1'
#
loop_
_entity.id
_entity.type
_entity.pdbx_description
1 polymer ?
#
loop_
_entity_poly.entity_id
_entity_poly.type
_entity_poly.pdbx_seq_one_letter_code
_entity_poly.pdbx_strand_id
1 'polypeptide(L)'
;PFGLKNAGATYQRMMQKCLATQIGKNVQVYIDDVVITTKQGSTLVEDLKETFDNLDKFCLKLNPTKCSFGVPAGELLGFLVSARGIEANPEKIQAIVTMRKPTKLKEIQQLTGRVAALSRFVARLGEKALPFYALIKQGEKFEWNEEADRAFEDLKRTISTPPILVAPKEKEPLLLYIAATPQVVSTVLVVEREEEGKLHGVQRPIYFISEVLSPSKQRYPHYQKLAYGVFTTARKLRHYFSAHPIIVVNEAPLSNILNNPEATGRVSLWGIELSPRDITYE
;
A
#
# COMPACT_ATOMS: atom_id res chain seq x y z
N PRO A 1 -31.29 2.43 0.52
CA PRO A 1 -31.66 1.26 1.31
C PRO A 1 -30.50 0.25 1.34
N PHE A 2 -30.27 -0.37 2.48
CA PHE A 2 -29.28 -1.43 2.60
C PHE A 2 -29.63 -2.61 1.67
N GLY A 3 -28.61 -3.23 1.05
CA GLY A 3 -28.81 -4.40 0.18
C GLY A 3 -28.88 -4.11 -1.33
N LEU A 4 -28.95 -2.86 -1.76
CA LEU A 4 -28.88 -2.53 -3.18
C LEU A 4 -27.41 -2.56 -3.67
N LYS A 5 -27.16 -3.26 -4.78
CA LYS A 5 -25.81 -3.39 -5.37
C LYS A 5 -25.15 -2.05 -5.73
N ASN A 6 -25.94 -1.05 -6.08
CA ASN A 6 -25.49 0.27 -6.52
C ASN A 6 -25.59 1.35 -5.42
N ALA A 7 -25.95 1.01 -4.19
CA ALA A 7 -26.14 1.98 -3.11
C ALA A 7 -24.86 2.79 -2.86
N GLY A 8 -23.71 2.14 -2.72
CA GLY A 8 -22.42 2.80 -2.51
C GLY A 8 -22.02 3.72 -3.67
N ALA A 9 -22.20 3.28 -4.92
CA ALA A 9 -21.88 4.08 -6.10
C ALA A 9 -22.82 5.31 -6.22
N THR A 10 -24.10 5.16 -5.86
CA THR A 10 -25.06 6.25 -5.86
C THR A 10 -24.74 7.27 -4.79
N TYR A 11 -24.39 6.81 -3.58
CA TYR A 11 -23.96 7.67 -2.47
C TYR A 11 -22.67 8.42 -2.82
N GLN A 12 -21.66 7.72 -3.33
CA GLN A 12 -20.40 8.36 -3.75
C GLN A 12 -20.63 9.45 -4.82
N ARG A 13 -21.51 9.20 -5.80
CA ARG A 13 -21.87 10.19 -6.82
C ARG A 13 -22.59 11.40 -6.22
N MET A 14 -23.44 11.18 -5.22
CA MET A 14 -24.11 12.27 -4.49
C MET A 14 -23.07 13.13 -3.73
N MET A 15 -22.16 12.50 -3.01
CA MET A 15 -21.08 13.19 -2.28
C MET A 15 -20.16 13.98 -3.21
N GLN A 16 -19.82 13.41 -4.39
CA GLN A 16 -19.06 14.12 -5.43
C GLN A 16 -19.76 15.38 -5.94
N LYS A 17 -21.09 15.37 -6.03
CA LYS A 17 -21.86 16.56 -6.41
C LYS A 17 -21.95 17.57 -5.25
N CYS A 18 -22.20 17.08 -4.04
CA CYS A 18 -22.35 17.89 -2.84
C CYS A 18 -21.08 18.71 -2.55
N LEU A 19 -19.92 18.07 -2.62
CA LEU A 19 -18.61 18.63 -2.26
C LEU A 19 -17.73 18.94 -3.48
N ALA A 20 -18.34 19.15 -4.66
CA ALA A 20 -17.61 19.30 -5.93
C ALA A 20 -16.58 20.43 -5.92
N THR A 21 -16.84 21.53 -5.19
CA THR A 21 -15.94 22.69 -5.08
C THR A 21 -14.73 22.44 -4.18
N GLN A 22 -14.81 21.45 -3.30
CA GLN A 22 -13.84 21.17 -2.24
C GLN A 22 -13.04 19.89 -2.46
N ILE A 23 -13.62 18.90 -3.18
CA ILE A 23 -12.93 17.63 -3.49
C ILE A 23 -11.64 17.90 -4.28
N GLY A 24 -10.53 17.37 -3.78
CA GLY A 24 -9.20 17.56 -4.36
C GLY A 24 -8.48 18.83 -3.91
N LYS A 25 -9.16 19.75 -3.18
CA LYS A 25 -8.55 20.92 -2.54
C LYS A 25 -8.28 20.65 -1.07
N ASN A 26 -9.35 20.60 -0.28
CA ASN A 26 -9.33 20.44 1.18
C ASN A 26 -10.25 19.34 1.69
N VAL A 27 -11.02 18.67 0.82
CA VAL A 27 -11.91 17.57 1.19
C VAL A 27 -11.60 16.32 0.38
N GLN A 28 -11.58 15.19 1.07
CA GLN A 28 -11.50 13.86 0.47
C GLN A 28 -12.69 13.04 0.94
N VAL A 29 -13.33 12.33 0.01
CA VAL A 29 -14.53 11.54 0.27
C VAL A 29 -14.36 10.12 -0.25
N TYR A 30 -14.61 9.16 0.61
CA TYR A 30 -14.69 7.77 0.22
C TYR A 30 -15.88 7.09 0.92
N ILE A 31 -16.96 6.87 0.17
CA ILE A 31 -18.22 6.35 0.70
C ILE A 31 -18.63 7.15 1.96
N ASP A 32 -18.63 6.52 3.14
CA ASP A 32 -19.06 7.12 4.40
C ASP A 32 -18.00 8.02 5.06
N ASP A 33 -16.73 7.88 4.67
CA ASP A 33 -15.62 8.64 5.25
C ASP A 33 -15.43 9.97 4.53
N VAL A 34 -15.55 11.07 5.25
CA VAL A 34 -15.27 12.44 4.78
C VAL A 34 -14.14 13.02 5.62
N VAL A 35 -13.05 13.37 4.98
CA VAL A 35 -11.89 13.98 5.63
C VAL A 35 -11.69 15.39 5.11
N ILE A 36 -11.70 16.36 6.02
CA ILE A 36 -11.41 17.75 5.75
C ILE A 36 -10.00 18.02 6.24
N THR A 37 -9.14 18.49 5.34
CA THR A 37 -7.75 18.83 5.66
C THR A 37 -7.53 20.31 5.42
N THR A 38 -6.81 20.97 6.32
CA THR A 38 -6.39 22.35 6.13
C THR A 38 -4.87 22.46 6.20
N LYS A 39 -4.30 23.35 5.39
CA LYS A 39 -2.85 23.63 5.41
C LYS A 39 -2.45 24.56 6.54
N GLN A 40 -3.35 25.44 6.96
CA GLN A 40 -3.13 26.44 8.00
C GLN A 40 -4.24 26.34 9.02
N GLY A 41 -3.90 26.16 10.29
CA GLY A 41 -4.89 26.02 11.37
C GLY A 41 -5.90 27.16 11.46
N SER A 42 -5.52 28.36 11.00
CA SER A 42 -6.39 29.55 10.95
C SER A 42 -7.56 29.42 9.98
N THR A 43 -7.44 28.62 8.92
CA THR A 43 -8.50 28.44 7.91
C THR A 43 -9.41 27.24 8.19
N LEU A 44 -9.15 26.47 9.25
CA LEU A 44 -9.91 25.27 9.56
C LEU A 44 -11.41 25.52 9.74
N VAL A 45 -11.75 26.61 10.42
CA VAL A 45 -13.16 26.97 10.70
C VAL A 45 -13.89 27.35 9.42
N GLU A 46 -13.22 28.05 8.51
CA GLU A 46 -13.77 28.44 7.20
C GLU A 46 -13.99 27.24 6.30
N ASP A 47 -12.99 26.33 6.23
CA ASP A 47 -13.08 25.08 5.49
C ASP A 47 -14.22 24.17 5.99
N LEU A 48 -14.40 24.09 7.33
CA LEU A 48 -15.49 23.38 7.97
C LEU A 48 -16.84 24.00 7.64
N LYS A 49 -16.95 25.34 7.73
CA LYS A 49 -18.19 26.06 7.43
C LYS A 49 -18.63 25.82 6.00
N GLU A 50 -17.73 25.97 5.02
CA GLU A 50 -18.03 25.69 3.61
C GLU A 50 -18.53 24.25 3.44
N THR A 51 -17.90 23.29 4.11
CA THR A 51 -18.32 21.87 4.04
C THR A 51 -19.71 21.68 4.62
N PHE A 52 -20.00 22.25 5.79
CA PHE A 52 -21.33 22.14 6.41
C PHE A 52 -22.42 22.83 5.60
N ASP A 53 -22.14 24.00 5.05
CA ASP A 53 -23.07 24.72 4.16
C ASP A 53 -23.40 23.87 2.90
N ASN A 54 -22.40 23.17 2.35
CA ASN A 54 -22.60 22.27 1.22
C ASN A 54 -23.42 21.01 1.61
N LEU A 55 -23.14 20.42 2.76
CA LEU A 55 -23.92 19.26 3.26
C LEU A 55 -25.38 19.64 3.54
N ASP A 56 -25.61 20.80 4.11
CA ASP A 56 -26.97 21.30 4.43
C ASP A 56 -27.81 21.55 3.17
N LYS A 57 -27.22 22.12 2.10
CA LYS A 57 -27.87 22.26 0.78
C LYS A 57 -28.38 20.94 0.21
N PHE A 58 -27.73 19.84 0.53
CA PHE A 58 -28.13 18.48 0.11
C PHE A 58 -28.92 17.72 1.17
N CYS A 59 -29.33 18.40 2.26
CA CYS A 59 -30.07 17.83 3.40
C CYS A 59 -29.34 16.62 4.02
N LEU A 60 -28.01 16.61 4.03
CA LEU A 60 -27.19 15.56 4.62
C LEU A 60 -26.97 15.84 6.10
N LYS A 61 -27.21 14.84 6.95
CA LYS A 61 -27.00 14.93 8.39
C LYS A 61 -25.78 14.13 8.80
N LEU A 62 -24.92 14.75 9.61
CA LEU A 62 -23.78 14.10 10.23
C LEU A 62 -24.15 13.49 11.58
N ASN A 63 -23.47 12.42 11.96
CA ASN A 63 -23.56 11.90 13.31
C ASN A 63 -22.43 12.49 14.17
N PRO A 64 -22.71 13.42 15.11
CA PRO A 64 -21.67 14.09 15.90
C PRO A 64 -20.80 13.15 16.70
N THR A 65 -21.34 12.00 17.14
CA THR A 65 -20.60 11.02 17.94
C THR A 65 -19.52 10.28 17.16
N LYS A 66 -19.58 10.34 15.81
CA LYS A 66 -18.61 9.76 14.89
C LYS A 66 -17.68 10.80 14.25
N CYS A 67 -17.85 12.06 14.58
CA CYS A 67 -17.04 13.15 14.06
C CYS A 67 -15.92 13.49 15.04
N SER A 68 -14.72 13.70 14.50
CA SER A 68 -13.56 14.19 15.24
C SER A 68 -13.06 15.47 14.60
N PHE A 69 -12.80 16.51 15.39
CA PHE A 69 -12.40 17.84 14.92
C PHE A 69 -11.07 18.26 15.53
N GLY A 70 -10.27 19.01 14.77
CA GLY A 70 -9.01 19.59 15.27
C GLY A 70 -7.97 18.56 15.68
N VAL A 71 -7.99 17.37 15.09
CA VAL A 71 -7.04 16.29 15.40
C VAL A 71 -5.82 16.35 14.48
N PRO A 72 -4.60 16.07 14.97
CA PRO A 72 -3.38 16.09 14.17
C PRO A 72 -3.28 14.88 13.23
N ALA A 73 -4.05 13.82 13.49
CA ALA A 73 -4.14 12.61 12.67
C ALA A 73 -5.56 12.04 12.75
N GLY A 74 -6.01 11.46 11.64
CA GLY A 74 -7.33 10.83 11.54
C GLY A 74 -7.28 9.46 10.88
N GLU A 75 -8.22 8.61 11.22
CA GLU A 75 -8.38 7.32 10.54
C GLU A 75 -9.11 7.52 9.21
N LEU A 76 -8.51 7.00 8.12
CA LEU A 76 -9.11 6.98 6.79
C LEU A 76 -8.83 5.62 6.15
N LEU A 77 -9.87 4.94 5.68
CA LEU A 77 -9.74 3.62 5.03
C LEU A 77 -8.99 2.58 5.89
N GLY A 78 -9.07 2.71 7.20
CA GLY A 78 -8.38 1.83 8.14
C GLY A 78 -6.87 2.05 8.25
N PHE A 79 -6.39 3.24 7.88
CA PHE A 79 -5.03 3.73 8.09
C PHE A 79 -5.07 5.02 8.90
N LEU A 80 -4.02 5.26 9.68
CA LEU A 80 -3.85 6.55 10.34
C LEU A 80 -3.14 7.50 9.37
N VAL A 81 -3.78 8.62 9.05
CA VAL A 81 -3.26 9.65 8.14
C VAL A 81 -2.93 10.90 8.95
N SER A 82 -1.72 11.40 8.79
CA SER A 82 -1.20 12.60 9.47
C SER A 82 -0.38 13.46 8.50
N ALA A 83 0.11 14.60 8.97
CA ALA A 83 1.07 15.43 8.21
C ALA A 83 2.39 14.69 7.91
N ARG A 84 2.75 13.68 8.71
CA ARG A 84 3.95 12.87 8.50
C ARG A 84 3.80 11.86 7.37
N GLY A 85 2.56 11.47 7.04
CA GLY A 85 2.24 10.45 6.05
C GLY A 85 1.16 9.48 6.49
N ILE A 86 1.23 8.25 5.98
CA ILE A 86 0.28 7.16 6.25
C ILE A 86 0.94 6.16 7.20
N GLU A 87 0.27 5.86 8.30
CA GLU A 87 0.73 4.92 9.31
C GLU A 87 -0.23 3.72 9.39
N ALA A 88 0.30 2.57 9.79
CA ALA A 88 -0.53 1.41 10.06
C ALA A 88 -1.43 1.69 11.27
N ASN A 89 -2.70 1.28 11.20
CA ASN A 89 -3.63 1.45 12.32
C ASN A 89 -3.13 0.67 13.55
N PRO A 90 -2.93 1.34 14.70
CA PRO A 90 -2.43 0.72 15.94
C PRO A 90 -3.27 -0.47 16.41
N GLU A 91 -4.59 -0.43 16.23
CA GLU A 91 -5.47 -1.55 16.61
C GLU A 91 -5.19 -2.79 15.76
N LYS A 92 -4.93 -2.62 14.45
CA LYS A 92 -4.57 -3.73 13.56
C LYS A 92 -3.20 -4.33 13.92
N ILE A 93 -2.24 -3.49 14.31
CA ILE A 93 -0.94 -3.92 14.81
C ILE A 93 -1.13 -4.73 16.08
N GLN A 94 -1.84 -4.17 17.05
CA GLN A 94 -2.08 -4.80 18.36
C GLN A 94 -2.79 -6.13 18.22
N ALA A 95 -3.77 -6.23 17.31
CA ALA A 95 -4.49 -7.47 17.03
C ALA A 95 -3.59 -8.64 16.56
N ILE A 96 -2.40 -8.34 16.00
CA ILE A 96 -1.41 -9.35 15.60
C ILE A 96 -0.40 -9.57 16.72
N VAL A 97 0.09 -8.50 17.34
CA VAL A 97 1.12 -8.57 18.41
C VAL A 97 0.61 -9.36 19.62
N THR A 98 -0.66 -9.14 20.01
CA THR A 98 -1.29 -9.86 21.12
C THR A 98 -1.85 -11.24 20.75
N MET A 99 -1.82 -11.58 19.46
CA MET A 99 -2.37 -12.87 19.00
C MET A 99 -1.57 -14.02 19.60
N ARG A 100 -2.30 -15.01 20.14
CA ARG A 100 -1.72 -16.27 20.60
C ARG A 100 -1.28 -17.10 19.39
N LYS A 101 -0.34 -18.00 19.63
CA LYS A 101 0.13 -18.98 18.66
C LYS A 101 -1.07 -19.76 18.07
N PRO A 102 -1.22 -19.78 16.74
CA PRO A 102 -2.30 -20.52 16.11
C PRO A 102 -2.22 -22.03 16.39
N THR A 103 -3.36 -22.61 16.76
CA THR A 103 -3.51 -24.03 17.03
C THR A 103 -4.39 -24.74 16.00
N LYS A 104 -5.08 -23.98 15.14
CA LYS A 104 -6.01 -24.49 14.13
C LYS A 104 -5.81 -23.79 12.81
N LEU A 105 -6.12 -24.48 11.72
CA LEU A 105 -6.06 -23.93 10.35
C LEU A 105 -6.80 -22.59 10.21
N LYS A 106 -7.97 -22.43 10.83
CA LYS A 106 -8.75 -21.20 10.79
C LYS A 106 -8.00 -20.01 11.42
N GLU A 107 -7.24 -20.24 12.49
CA GLU A 107 -6.49 -19.19 13.18
C GLU A 107 -5.30 -18.71 12.34
N ILE A 108 -4.61 -19.61 11.60
CA ILE A 108 -3.54 -19.20 10.71
C ILE A 108 -4.08 -18.47 9.47
N GLN A 109 -5.27 -18.83 8.99
CA GLN A 109 -5.96 -18.07 7.95
C GLN A 109 -6.35 -16.65 8.44
N GLN A 110 -6.77 -16.52 9.70
CA GLN A 110 -7.01 -15.22 10.32
C GLN A 110 -5.73 -14.40 10.46
N LEU A 111 -4.63 -15.03 10.89
CA LEU A 111 -3.32 -14.38 10.95
C LEU A 111 -2.92 -13.84 9.59
N THR A 112 -2.91 -14.67 8.56
CA THR A 112 -2.52 -14.27 7.19
C THR A 112 -3.43 -13.18 6.64
N GLY A 113 -4.73 -13.20 6.94
CA GLY A 113 -5.67 -12.14 6.56
C GLY A 113 -5.37 -10.80 7.26
N ARG A 114 -5.08 -10.82 8.57
CA ARG A 114 -4.69 -9.61 9.32
C ARG A 114 -3.38 -9.03 8.81
N VAL A 115 -2.40 -9.89 8.53
CA VAL A 115 -1.09 -9.49 8.00
C VAL A 115 -1.20 -8.90 6.59
N ALA A 116 -2.07 -9.46 5.75
CA ALA A 116 -2.33 -8.94 4.42
C ALA A 116 -2.86 -7.48 4.43
N ALA A 117 -3.65 -7.12 5.43
CA ALA A 117 -4.13 -5.74 5.62
C ALA A 117 -3.00 -4.73 5.95
N LEU A 118 -1.86 -5.21 6.46
CA LEU A 118 -0.67 -4.41 6.78
C LEU A 118 0.44 -4.56 5.73
N SER A 119 0.19 -5.26 4.62
CA SER A 119 1.22 -5.65 3.64
C SER A 119 2.01 -4.48 3.07
N ARG A 120 1.37 -3.33 2.88
CA ARG A 120 2.02 -2.12 2.35
C ARG A 120 3.06 -1.49 3.27
N PHE A 121 3.08 -1.87 4.55
CA PHE A 121 4.01 -1.39 5.58
C PHE A 121 5.14 -2.37 5.89
N VAL A 122 5.09 -3.60 5.36
CA VAL A 122 6.02 -4.66 5.75
C VAL A 122 6.92 -5.03 4.58
N ALA A 123 8.21 -4.75 4.74
CA ALA A 123 9.21 -5.16 3.77
C ALA A 123 9.32 -6.70 3.72
N ARG A 124 9.41 -7.25 2.49
CA ARG A 124 9.61 -8.68 2.23
C ARG A 124 8.58 -9.59 2.91
N LEU A 125 7.34 -9.11 3.03
CA LEU A 125 6.28 -9.83 3.73
C LEU A 125 6.06 -11.25 3.18
N GLY A 126 6.14 -11.43 1.87
CA GLY A 126 5.98 -12.75 1.24
C GLY A 126 6.96 -13.78 1.79
N GLU A 127 8.22 -13.40 2.01
CA GLU A 127 9.24 -14.28 2.57
C GLU A 127 8.95 -14.62 4.04
N LYS A 128 8.60 -13.61 4.83
CA LYS A 128 8.23 -13.78 6.25
C LYS A 128 6.98 -14.65 6.43
N ALA A 129 6.07 -14.64 5.47
CA ALA A 129 4.81 -15.38 5.51
C ALA A 129 4.89 -16.78 4.88
N LEU A 130 5.99 -17.15 4.21
CA LEU A 130 6.14 -18.47 3.56
C LEU A 130 5.81 -19.66 4.48
N PRO A 131 6.31 -19.72 5.75
CA PRO A 131 6.01 -20.83 6.64
C PRO A 131 4.50 -20.96 6.91
N PHE A 132 3.79 -19.85 7.02
CA PHE A 132 2.33 -19.87 7.24
C PHE A 132 1.57 -20.38 6.02
N TYR A 133 1.98 -19.99 4.80
CA TYR A 133 1.38 -20.52 3.57
C TYR A 133 1.67 -22.01 3.38
N ALA A 134 2.84 -22.49 3.81
CA ALA A 134 3.16 -23.92 3.80
C ALA A 134 2.21 -24.70 4.72
N LEU A 135 1.97 -24.19 5.94
CA LEU A 135 1.01 -24.80 6.89
C LEU A 135 -0.43 -24.76 6.37
N ILE A 136 -0.88 -23.68 5.74
CA ILE A 136 -2.22 -23.60 5.14
C ILE A 136 -2.40 -24.69 4.06
N LYS A 137 -1.37 -24.98 3.28
CA LYS A 137 -1.42 -26.03 2.24
C LYS A 137 -1.53 -27.45 2.80
N GLN A 138 -1.14 -27.68 4.05
CA GLN A 138 -1.30 -29.00 4.72
C GLN A 138 -2.76 -29.34 5.04
N GLY A 139 -3.65 -28.35 5.07
CA GLY A 139 -5.08 -28.56 5.30
C GLY A 139 -5.36 -29.21 6.66
N GLU A 140 -6.06 -30.34 6.66
CA GLU A 140 -6.43 -31.07 7.88
C GLU A 140 -5.24 -31.64 8.66
N LYS A 141 -4.09 -31.79 8.02
CA LYS A 141 -2.83 -32.24 8.66
C LYS A 141 -2.04 -31.07 9.25
N PHE A 142 -2.72 -29.94 9.55
CA PHE A 142 -2.09 -28.77 10.13
C PHE A 142 -1.38 -29.10 11.43
N GLU A 143 -0.08 -28.87 11.45
CA GLU A 143 0.76 -28.99 12.65
C GLU A 143 1.71 -27.80 12.69
N TRP A 144 1.63 -27.05 13.80
CA TRP A 144 2.50 -25.90 14.02
C TRP A 144 3.92 -26.36 14.35
N ASN A 145 4.90 -25.88 13.60
CA ASN A 145 6.29 -26.28 13.72
C ASN A 145 7.19 -25.12 14.19
N GLU A 146 8.45 -25.42 14.49
CA GLU A 146 9.43 -24.42 14.95
C GLU A 146 9.73 -23.33 13.93
N GLU A 147 9.66 -23.64 12.62
CA GLU A 147 9.88 -22.66 11.56
C GLU A 147 8.78 -21.61 11.56
N ALA A 148 7.53 -22.04 11.70
CA ALA A 148 6.38 -21.15 11.85
C ALA A 148 6.46 -20.33 13.15
N ASP A 149 6.97 -20.92 14.22
CA ASP A 149 7.15 -20.22 15.51
C ASP A 149 8.14 -19.05 15.37
N ARG A 150 9.30 -19.32 14.80
CA ARG A 150 10.32 -18.30 14.51
C ARG A 150 9.79 -17.20 13.57
N ALA A 151 9.09 -17.60 12.50
CA ALA A 151 8.48 -16.65 11.58
C ALA A 151 7.40 -15.79 12.25
N PHE A 152 6.64 -16.38 13.19
CA PHE A 152 5.60 -15.65 13.91
C PHE A 152 6.17 -14.58 14.84
N GLU A 153 7.22 -14.89 15.58
CA GLU A 153 7.88 -13.93 16.47
C GLU A 153 8.63 -12.85 15.66
N ASP A 154 9.29 -13.22 14.53
CA ASP A 154 9.91 -12.23 13.63
C ASP A 154 8.87 -11.30 13.01
N LEU A 155 7.73 -11.84 12.60
CA LEU A 155 6.61 -11.06 12.07
C LEU A 155 6.07 -10.07 13.11
N LYS A 156 5.81 -10.51 14.34
CA LYS A 156 5.35 -9.64 15.44
C LYS A 156 6.34 -8.50 15.69
N ARG A 157 7.63 -8.81 15.78
CA ARG A 157 8.69 -7.81 15.96
C ARG A 157 8.72 -6.80 14.80
N THR A 158 8.62 -7.29 13.56
CA THR A 158 8.62 -6.41 12.38
C THR A 158 7.39 -5.49 12.34
N ILE A 159 6.22 -6.00 12.71
CA ILE A 159 4.96 -5.24 12.69
C ILE A 159 4.85 -4.27 13.88
N SER A 160 5.54 -4.51 14.99
CA SER A 160 5.49 -3.63 16.17
C SER A 160 5.98 -2.22 15.90
N THR A 161 6.86 -2.02 14.91
CA THR A 161 7.43 -0.71 14.56
C THR A 161 7.39 -0.51 13.04
N PRO A 162 6.19 -0.36 12.46
CA PRO A 162 6.07 -0.19 11.02
C PRO A 162 6.61 1.17 10.59
N PRO A 163 7.17 1.28 9.39
CA PRO A 163 7.57 2.56 8.84
C PRO A 163 6.37 3.46 8.55
N ILE A 164 6.58 4.76 8.62
CA ILE A 164 5.65 5.75 8.10
C ILE A 164 5.83 5.82 6.58
N LEU A 165 4.74 5.65 5.84
CA LEU A 165 4.74 5.79 4.39
C LEU A 165 4.48 7.24 4.01
N VAL A 166 5.35 7.83 3.20
CA VAL A 166 5.20 9.23 2.79
C VAL A 166 4.45 9.35 1.46
N ALA A 167 3.77 10.47 1.27
CA ALA A 167 3.22 10.82 -0.03
C ALA A 167 4.30 11.50 -0.89
N PRO A 168 4.46 11.15 -2.16
CA PRO A 168 5.36 11.85 -3.05
C PRO A 168 4.82 13.25 -3.37
N LYS A 169 5.72 14.20 -3.66
CA LYS A 169 5.39 15.51 -4.21
C LYS A 169 5.10 15.38 -5.71
N GLU A 170 4.41 16.36 -6.27
CA GLU A 170 4.11 16.35 -7.71
C GLU A 170 5.39 16.20 -8.55
N LYS A 171 5.39 15.25 -9.49
CA LYS A 171 6.52 14.91 -10.39
C LYS A 171 7.84 14.57 -9.70
N GLU A 172 7.84 14.31 -8.39
CA GLU A 172 9.03 13.87 -7.65
C GLU A 172 9.51 12.51 -8.20
N PRO A 173 10.80 12.32 -8.53
CA PRO A 173 11.33 11.03 -8.95
C PRO A 173 11.22 9.99 -7.84
N LEU A 174 10.81 8.78 -8.20
CA LEU A 174 10.64 7.67 -7.26
C LEU A 174 11.63 6.56 -7.57
N LEU A 175 12.34 6.08 -6.55
CA LEU A 175 13.26 4.95 -6.67
C LEU A 175 12.51 3.65 -6.44
N LEU A 176 12.68 2.68 -7.32
CA LEU A 176 12.12 1.33 -7.18
C LEU A 176 13.23 0.32 -6.93
N TYR A 177 13.30 -0.22 -5.73
CA TYR A 177 14.17 -1.33 -5.39
C TYR A 177 13.45 -2.66 -5.55
N ILE A 178 14.14 -3.67 -6.04
CA ILE A 178 13.59 -5.00 -6.32
C ILE A 178 14.52 -6.07 -5.76
N ALA A 179 13.93 -7.05 -5.11
CA ALA A 179 14.60 -8.26 -4.69
C ALA A 179 13.78 -9.48 -5.11
N ALA A 180 14.46 -10.53 -5.55
CA ALA A 180 13.83 -11.79 -5.90
C ALA A 180 14.55 -12.96 -5.25
N THR A 181 13.77 -13.87 -4.69
CA THR A 181 14.21 -15.19 -4.22
C THR A 181 13.63 -16.27 -5.13
N PRO A 182 13.98 -17.56 -4.96
CA PRO A 182 13.32 -18.62 -5.70
C PRO A 182 11.80 -18.58 -5.62
N GLN A 183 11.22 -18.16 -4.50
CA GLN A 183 9.80 -18.27 -4.20
C GLN A 183 9.05 -16.92 -4.09
N VAL A 184 9.77 -15.81 -3.96
CA VAL A 184 9.14 -14.50 -3.67
C VAL A 184 9.80 -13.41 -4.49
N VAL A 185 9.00 -12.45 -4.94
CA VAL A 185 9.47 -11.15 -5.45
C VAL A 185 8.97 -10.06 -4.53
N SER A 186 9.87 -9.17 -4.11
CA SER A 186 9.57 -8.05 -3.22
C SER A 186 10.08 -6.76 -3.83
N THR A 187 9.30 -5.70 -3.73
CA THR A 187 9.67 -4.37 -4.20
C THR A 187 9.34 -3.32 -3.16
N VAL A 188 10.06 -2.21 -3.19
CA VAL A 188 9.73 -1.02 -2.43
C VAL A 188 9.89 0.20 -3.31
N LEU A 189 8.87 1.06 -3.28
CA LEU A 189 8.90 2.38 -3.89
C LEU A 189 9.24 3.38 -2.81
N VAL A 190 10.27 4.21 -3.05
CA VAL A 190 10.76 5.20 -2.10
C VAL A 190 10.95 6.56 -2.77
N VAL A 191 10.96 7.62 -1.98
CA VAL A 191 11.48 8.94 -2.37
C VAL A 191 12.79 9.19 -1.63
N GLU A 192 13.69 9.95 -2.24
CA GLU A 192 14.88 10.44 -1.60
C GLU A 192 14.77 11.96 -1.43
N ARG A 193 14.93 12.45 -0.21
CA ARG A 193 14.81 13.86 0.14
C ARG A 193 15.98 14.31 1.00
N GLU A 194 16.45 15.50 0.72
CA GLU A 194 17.35 16.19 1.65
C GLU A 194 16.59 16.54 2.92
N GLU A 195 17.13 16.18 4.06
CA GLU A 195 16.61 16.52 5.38
C GLU A 195 17.64 17.33 6.16
N GLU A 196 17.20 18.36 6.85
CA GLU A 196 18.06 19.24 7.64
C GLU A 196 18.88 18.44 8.67
N GLY A 197 20.18 18.67 8.70
CA GLY A 197 21.12 17.95 9.57
C GLY A 197 21.54 16.56 9.08
N LYS A 198 21.19 16.16 7.85
CA LYS A 198 21.66 14.93 7.20
C LYS A 198 22.67 15.26 6.10
N LEU A 199 23.77 14.48 6.02
CA LEU A 199 24.80 14.65 4.98
C LEU A 199 24.39 14.09 3.62
N HIS A 200 23.45 13.17 3.59
CA HIS A 200 22.96 12.51 2.39
C HIS A 200 21.44 12.51 2.37
N GLY A 201 20.89 12.35 1.17
CA GLY A 201 19.44 12.19 0.99
C GLY A 201 18.88 11.04 1.84
N VAL A 202 17.75 11.28 2.48
CA VAL A 202 17.05 10.29 3.28
C VAL A 202 15.97 9.62 2.45
N GLN A 203 16.07 8.30 2.33
CA GLN A 203 15.06 7.53 1.62
C GLN A 203 13.88 7.22 2.51
N ARG A 204 12.69 7.61 2.06
CA ARG A 204 11.42 7.39 2.75
C ARG A 204 10.53 6.45 1.94
N PRO A 205 9.99 5.37 2.52
CA PRO A 205 9.15 4.45 1.79
C PRO A 205 7.79 5.06 1.45
N ILE A 206 7.31 4.77 0.24
CA ILE A 206 5.96 5.08 -0.23
C ILE A 206 5.10 3.82 -0.13
N TYR A 207 5.64 2.67 -0.58
CA TYR A 207 4.86 1.44 -0.66
C TYR A 207 5.76 0.22 -0.73
N PHE A 208 5.45 -0.81 0.07
CA PHE A 208 6.05 -2.13 -0.05
C PHE A 208 5.12 -3.07 -0.81
N ILE A 209 5.68 -3.88 -1.70
CA ILE A 209 4.97 -4.98 -2.36
C ILE A 209 5.79 -6.24 -2.14
N SER A 210 5.11 -7.34 -1.84
CA SER A 210 5.72 -8.66 -1.80
C SER A 210 4.72 -9.68 -2.32
N GLU A 211 5.17 -10.57 -3.21
CA GLU A 211 4.35 -11.59 -3.85
C GLU A 211 5.03 -12.95 -3.76
N VAL A 212 4.34 -13.93 -3.20
CA VAL A 212 4.75 -15.31 -3.25
C VAL A 212 4.42 -15.84 -4.65
N LEU A 213 5.45 -16.30 -5.35
CA LEU A 213 5.35 -16.75 -6.74
C LEU A 213 4.59 -18.07 -6.85
N SER A 214 3.70 -18.15 -7.82
CA SER A 214 3.06 -19.43 -8.19
C SER A 214 4.12 -20.44 -8.69
N PRO A 215 3.86 -21.77 -8.64
CA PRO A 215 4.82 -22.78 -9.11
C PRO A 215 5.35 -22.53 -10.52
N SER A 216 4.54 -21.98 -11.42
CA SER A 216 4.96 -21.63 -12.76
C SER A 216 5.95 -20.45 -12.79
N LYS A 217 5.73 -19.41 -11.95
CA LYS A 217 6.61 -18.25 -11.85
C LYS A 217 7.90 -18.55 -11.07
N GLN A 218 7.89 -19.51 -10.16
CA GLN A 218 9.09 -19.97 -9.45
C GLN A 218 10.17 -20.52 -10.39
N ARG A 219 9.76 -21.04 -11.57
CA ARG A 219 10.66 -21.53 -12.62
C ARG A 219 11.27 -20.43 -13.48
N TYR A 220 10.90 -19.17 -13.28
CA TYR A 220 11.52 -18.08 -14.05
C TYR A 220 13.00 -17.95 -13.66
N PRO A 221 13.90 -17.70 -14.63
CA PRO A 221 15.26 -17.27 -14.33
C PRO A 221 15.26 -16.03 -13.43
N HIS A 222 16.32 -15.85 -12.65
CA HIS A 222 16.39 -14.79 -11.66
C HIS A 222 16.09 -13.40 -12.26
N TYR A 223 16.73 -13.07 -13.38
CA TYR A 223 16.50 -11.80 -14.07
C TYR A 223 15.05 -11.60 -14.55
N GLN A 224 14.36 -12.68 -14.94
CA GLN A 224 12.93 -12.60 -15.29
C GLN A 224 12.04 -12.39 -14.05
N LYS A 225 12.43 -12.87 -12.87
CA LYS A 225 11.74 -12.55 -11.63
C LYS A 225 11.88 -11.09 -11.27
N LEU A 226 13.09 -10.51 -11.47
CA LEU A 226 13.31 -9.07 -11.27
C LEU A 226 12.47 -8.24 -12.25
N ALA A 227 12.50 -8.56 -13.54
CA ALA A 227 11.66 -7.90 -14.56
C ALA A 227 10.17 -8.04 -14.24
N TYR A 228 9.73 -9.22 -13.75
CA TYR A 228 8.38 -9.44 -13.26
C TYR A 228 8.05 -8.54 -12.06
N GLY A 229 9.03 -8.27 -11.19
CA GLY A 229 8.90 -7.33 -10.09
C GLY A 229 8.58 -5.91 -10.56
N VAL A 230 9.28 -5.39 -11.58
CA VAL A 230 8.97 -4.09 -12.20
C VAL A 230 7.55 -4.10 -12.73
N PHE A 231 7.24 -5.08 -13.57
CA PHE A 231 5.94 -5.22 -14.24
C PHE A 231 4.77 -5.28 -13.24
N THR A 232 4.86 -6.15 -12.21
CA THR A 232 3.76 -6.29 -11.24
C THR A 232 3.59 -5.05 -10.37
N THR A 233 4.71 -4.36 -10.05
CA THR A 233 4.67 -3.10 -9.30
C THR A 233 4.02 -2.00 -10.12
N ALA A 234 4.39 -1.86 -11.40
CA ALA A 234 3.78 -0.89 -12.30
C ALA A 234 2.27 -1.10 -12.46
N ARG A 235 1.80 -2.34 -12.48
CA ARG A 235 0.36 -2.65 -12.52
C ARG A 235 -0.35 -2.32 -11.22
N LYS A 236 0.22 -2.71 -10.07
CA LYS A 236 -0.37 -2.48 -8.74
C LYS A 236 -0.37 -1.00 -8.36
N LEU A 237 0.69 -0.28 -8.73
CA LEU A 237 0.90 1.13 -8.40
C LEU A 237 0.78 2.04 -9.63
N ARG A 238 -0.15 1.71 -10.55
CA ARG A 238 -0.32 2.40 -11.84
C ARG A 238 -0.38 3.92 -11.71
N HIS A 239 -1.05 4.44 -10.69
CA HIS A 239 -1.19 5.87 -10.47
C HIS A 239 0.16 6.56 -10.17
N TYR A 240 1.08 5.91 -9.42
CA TYR A 240 2.43 6.45 -9.21
C TYR A 240 3.24 6.43 -10.51
N PHE A 241 3.23 5.31 -11.23
CA PHE A 241 3.94 5.16 -12.50
C PHE A 241 3.40 6.05 -13.64
N SER A 242 2.20 6.61 -13.51
CA SER A 242 1.63 7.55 -14.48
C SER A 242 1.87 9.01 -14.11
N ALA A 243 2.20 9.31 -12.85
CA ALA A 243 2.34 10.67 -12.34
C ALA A 243 3.80 11.07 -12.03
N HIS A 244 4.71 10.10 -11.95
CA HIS A 244 6.08 10.30 -11.51
C HIS A 244 7.08 9.59 -12.40
N PRO A 245 8.29 10.16 -12.63
CA PRO A 245 9.43 9.42 -13.15
C PRO A 245 9.82 8.31 -12.17
N ILE A 246 10.10 7.11 -12.69
CA ILE A 246 10.49 5.94 -11.88
C ILE A 246 11.92 5.55 -12.24
N ILE A 247 12.78 5.48 -11.24
CA ILE A 247 14.16 5.01 -11.37
C ILE A 247 14.23 3.61 -10.76
N VAL A 248 14.44 2.61 -11.59
CA VAL A 248 14.61 1.23 -11.15
C VAL A 248 16.06 0.99 -10.78
N VAL A 249 16.32 0.76 -9.50
CA VAL A 249 17.66 0.54 -8.96
C VAL A 249 17.92 -0.96 -8.79
N ASN A 250 18.80 -1.52 -9.62
CA ASN A 250 19.13 -2.94 -9.56
C ASN A 250 20.44 -3.25 -10.32
N GLU A 251 21.24 -4.19 -9.81
CA GLU A 251 22.50 -4.62 -10.45
C GLU A 251 22.29 -5.40 -11.76
N ALA A 252 21.09 -5.93 -12.01
CA ALA A 252 20.79 -6.67 -13.24
C ALA A 252 20.50 -5.70 -14.41
N PRO A 253 20.90 -6.03 -15.65
CA PRO A 253 20.71 -5.17 -16.83
C PRO A 253 19.24 -5.20 -17.30
N LEU A 254 18.32 -4.74 -16.45
CA LEU A 254 16.88 -4.80 -16.71
C LEU A 254 16.45 -3.96 -17.91
N SER A 255 17.16 -2.87 -18.21
CA SER A 255 16.94 -2.07 -19.40
C SER A 255 17.09 -2.92 -20.67
N ASN A 256 18.19 -3.68 -20.77
CA ASN A 256 18.46 -4.54 -21.93
C ASN A 256 17.45 -5.68 -22.08
N ILE A 257 16.81 -6.08 -20.96
CA ILE A 257 15.84 -7.17 -20.95
C ILE A 257 14.45 -6.67 -21.34
N LEU A 258 14.01 -5.57 -20.76
CA LEU A 258 12.64 -5.06 -20.90
C LEU A 258 12.46 -4.17 -22.15
N ASN A 259 13.54 -3.52 -22.63
CA ASN A 259 13.53 -2.67 -23.82
C ASN A 259 14.08 -3.39 -25.06
N ASN A 260 14.36 -4.70 -25.00
CA ASN A 260 14.85 -5.45 -26.14
C ASN A 260 13.73 -5.64 -27.18
N PRO A 261 13.86 -5.07 -28.40
CA PRO A 261 12.87 -5.23 -29.47
C PRO A 261 12.79 -6.69 -29.98
N GLU A 262 13.84 -7.48 -29.81
CA GLU A 262 13.88 -8.90 -30.19
C GLU A 262 13.34 -9.82 -29.10
N ALA A 263 12.98 -9.29 -27.93
CA ALA A 263 12.41 -10.11 -26.87
C ALA A 263 11.11 -10.79 -27.34
N THR A 264 10.95 -12.04 -26.95
CA THR A 264 9.77 -12.85 -27.29
C THR A 264 9.02 -13.28 -26.04
N GLY A 265 7.78 -13.70 -26.22
CA GLY A 265 6.96 -14.25 -25.16
C GLY A 265 6.60 -13.22 -24.09
N ARG A 266 6.65 -13.63 -22.82
CA ARG A 266 6.17 -12.82 -21.70
C ARG A 266 6.98 -11.55 -21.46
N VAL A 267 8.27 -11.58 -21.71
CA VAL A 267 9.16 -10.43 -21.48
C VAL A 267 8.82 -9.30 -22.45
N SER A 268 8.57 -9.62 -23.72
CA SER A 268 8.09 -8.67 -24.69
C SER A 268 6.78 -8.01 -24.27
N LEU A 269 5.82 -8.81 -23.78
CA LEU A 269 4.54 -8.28 -23.28
C LEU A 269 4.74 -7.32 -22.10
N TRP A 270 5.65 -7.63 -21.18
CA TRP A 270 5.98 -6.73 -20.08
C TRP A 270 6.63 -5.43 -20.57
N GLY A 271 7.57 -5.52 -21.51
CA GLY A 271 8.21 -4.34 -22.11
C GLY A 271 7.18 -3.43 -22.78
N ILE A 272 6.28 -3.98 -23.60
CA ILE A 272 5.20 -3.23 -24.26
C ILE A 272 4.29 -2.52 -23.23
N GLU A 273 3.92 -3.19 -22.13
CA GLU A 273 3.06 -2.57 -21.10
C GLU A 273 3.79 -1.49 -20.29
N LEU A 274 5.12 -1.61 -20.15
CA LEU A 274 5.95 -0.65 -19.43
C LEU A 274 6.37 0.55 -20.29
N SER A 275 6.49 0.38 -21.61
CA SER A 275 7.02 1.40 -22.53
C SER A 275 6.31 2.77 -22.50
N PRO A 276 4.99 2.88 -22.20
CA PRO A 276 4.34 4.19 -22.10
C PRO A 276 4.67 4.96 -20.82
N ARG A 277 5.48 4.40 -19.92
CA ARG A 277 5.80 4.96 -18.60
C ARG A 277 7.20 5.57 -18.62
N ASP A 278 7.38 6.61 -17.83
CA ASP A 278 8.69 7.23 -17.62
C ASP A 278 9.50 6.38 -16.63
N ILE A 279 10.24 5.39 -17.17
CA ILE A 279 11.05 4.46 -16.38
C ILE A 279 12.49 4.50 -16.87
N THR A 280 13.42 4.79 -15.95
CA THR A 280 14.87 4.66 -16.15
C THR A 280 15.42 3.52 -15.30
N TYR A 281 16.60 2.99 -15.65
CA TYR A 281 17.23 1.84 -14.99
C TYR A 281 18.67 2.22 -14.62
N GLU A 282 19.00 2.06 -13.34
CA GLU A 282 20.33 2.33 -12.75
C GLU A 282 20.87 1.12 -12.01
#